data_f53f1856d4e87c56a70533c0a7a7b421
#
_entry.id   f53f1856d4e87c56a70533c0a7a7b421
#
_cell.length_a   1.000
_cell.length_b   1.000
_cell.length_c   1.000
_cell.angle_alpha   90.00
_cell.angle_beta   90.00
_cell.angle_gamma   90.00
#
_symmetry.space_group_name_H-M   'P 1'
#
loop_
_entity.id
_entity.type
_entity.pdbx_description
1 polymer ?
#
loop_
_entity_poly.entity_id
_entity_poly.type
_entity_poly.pdbx_seq_one_letter_code
_entity_poly.pdbx_strand_id
1 'polypeptide(L)' 'MKKKIKELREKYISNPPEGMTSADIRHMSEEDLLDMDYFL' A
#
# COMPACT_ATOMS: atom_id res chain seq x y z
N MET A 1 -14.62 8.90 9.64
CA MET A 1 -13.95 7.63 9.81
C MET A 1 -12.56 7.65 9.29
N LYS A 2 -11.71 7.02 9.99
CA LYS A 2 -10.35 6.98 9.61
C LYS A 2 -10.06 5.83 8.73
N LYS A 3 -9.22 6.07 7.75
CA LYS A 3 -8.70 4.99 6.95
C LYS A 3 -7.60 4.30 7.71
N LYS A 4 -7.48 3.01 7.53
CA LYS A 4 -6.44 2.26 8.19
C LYS A 4 -5.24 2.14 7.28
N ILE A 5 -4.63 3.28 7.04
CA ILE A 5 -3.50 3.35 6.11
C ILE A 5 -2.35 2.49 6.60
N LYS A 6 -2.10 2.50 7.89
CA LYS A 6 -1.00 1.72 8.44
C LYS A 6 -1.20 0.24 8.16
N GLU A 7 -2.40 -0.26 8.40
CA GLU A 7 -2.68 -1.66 8.14
C GLU A 7 -2.63 -1.98 6.67
N LEU A 8 -3.13 -1.05 5.86
CA LEU A 8 -3.11 -1.23 4.42
C LEU A 8 -1.67 -1.34 3.93
N ARG A 9 -0.81 -0.46 4.42
CA ARG A 9 0.59 -0.49 4.04
C ARG A 9 1.24 -1.80 4.47
N GLU A 10 0.97 -2.23 5.68
CA GLU A 10 1.54 -3.48 6.18
C GLU A 10 1.06 -4.67 5.35
N LYS A 11 -0.18 -4.62 4.95
CA LYS A 11 -0.74 -5.68 4.12
C LYS A 11 0.05 -5.82 2.83
N TYR A 12 0.33 -4.70 2.18
CA TYR A 12 1.02 -4.74 0.90
C TYR A 12 2.52 -4.96 1.08
N ILE A 13 3.08 -4.55 2.20
CA ILE A 13 4.48 -4.85 2.48
C ILE A 13 4.67 -6.36 2.62
N SER A 14 3.73 -7.00 3.30
CA SER A 14 3.80 -8.44 3.52
C SER A 14 3.59 -9.20 2.21
N ASN A 15 2.76 -8.65 1.33
CA ASN A 15 2.42 -9.33 0.07
C ASN A 15 2.31 -8.30 -1.04
N PRO A 16 3.44 -7.82 -1.56
CA PRO A 16 3.42 -6.76 -2.57
C PRO A 16 2.72 -7.22 -3.84
N PRO A 17 2.06 -6.28 -4.52
CA PRO A 17 1.47 -6.60 -5.82
C PRO A 17 2.53 -7.02 -6.81
N GLU A 18 2.09 -7.69 -7.86
CA GLU A 18 2.99 -8.14 -8.88
C GLU A 18 3.72 -6.95 -9.50
N GLY A 19 5.02 -7.10 -9.66
CA GLY A 19 5.83 -6.03 -10.23
C GLY A 19 6.32 -5.02 -9.20
N MET A 20 5.95 -5.19 -7.93
CA MET A 20 6.36 -4.29 -6.87
C MET A 20 7.08 -5.06 -5.77
N THR A 21 7.84 -4.32 -4.96
CA THR A 21 8.53 -4.91 -3.82
C THR A 21 8.04 -4.23 -2.56
N SER A 22 8.38 -4.83 -1.41
CA SER A 22 8.01 -4.21 -0.15
C SER A 22 8.66 -2.84 0.01
N ALA A 23 9.85 -2.66 -0.55
CA ALA A 23 10.50 -1.35 -0.50
C ALA A 23 9.67 -0.31 -1.24
N ASP A 24 9.10 -0.69 -2.39
CA ASP A 24 8.23 0.22 -3.12
C ASP A 24 7.05 0.65 -2.27
N ILE A 25 6.45 -0.30 -1.58
CA ILE A 25 5.29 0.01 -0.73
C ILE A 25 5.69 0.95 0.39
N ARG A 26 6.86 0.74 0.96
CA ARG A 26 7.30 1.55 2.09
C ARG A 26 7.57 2.99 1.67
N HIS A 27 7.93 3.20 0.41
CA HIS A 27 8.23 4.54 -0.08
C HIS A 27 7.04 5.25 -0.67
N MET A 28 5.90 4.58 -0.76
CA MET A 28 4.70 5.18 -1.32
C MET A 28 4.07 6.13 -0.31
N SER A 29 3.52 7.22 -0.84
CA SER A 29 2.74 8.12 -0.01
C SER A 29 1.39 7.48 0.31
N GLU A 30 0.69 8.08 1.27
CA GLU A 30 -0.63 7.57 1.62
C GLU A 30 -1.58 7.65 0.44
N GLU A 31 -1.51 8.74 -0.31
CA GLU A 31 -2.38 8.90 -1.46
C GLU A 31 -2.09 7.85 -2.52
N ASP A 32 -0.82 7.59 -2.75
CA ASP A 32 -0.45 6.56 -3.71
C ASP A 32 -0.95 5.20 -3.27
N LEU A 33 -0.83 4.94 -2.00
CA LEU A 33 -1.25 3.66 -1.44
C LEU A 33 -2.76 3.49 -1.57
N LEU A 34 -3.51 4.52 -1.25
CA LEU A 34 -4.96 4.48 -1.39
C LEU A 34 -5.38 4.31 -2.84
N ASP A 35 -4.71 5.01 -3.72
CA ASP A 35 -5.00 4.92 -5.14
C ASP A 35 -4.78 3.51 -5.65
N MET A 36 -3.68 2.91 -5.25
CA MET A 36 -3.38 1.54 -5.63
C MET A 36 -4.45 0.59 -5.10
N ASP A 37 -4.84 0.77 -3.86
CA ASP A 37 -5.85 -0.08 -3.25
C ASP A 37 -7.18 0.05 -3.97
N TYR A 38 -7.48 1.26 -4.42
CA TYR A 38 -8.72 1.51 -5.12
C TYR A 38 -8.77 0.73 -6.44
N PHE A 39 -7.64 0.64 -7.12
CA PHE A 39 -7.60 -0.02 -8.42
C PHE A 39 -7.35 -1.52 -8.34
N LEU A 40 -6.95 -1.98 -7.22
CA LEU A 40 -6.77 -3.41 -7.02
C LEU A 40 -7.98 -4.00 -6.34
#